data_b759eed6b6a68b6cd3c91d779a76339e
#
_entry.id   b759eed6b6a68b6cd3c91d779a76339e
#
_cell.length_a   1.000
_cell.length_b   1.000
_cell.length_c   1.000
_cell.angle_alpha   90.00
_cell.angle_beta   90.00
_cell.angle_gamma   90.00
#
_symmetry.space_group_name_H-M   'P 1'
#
loop_
_entity.id
_entity.type
_entity.pdbx_description
1 polymer ?
#
loop_
_entity_poly.entity_id
_entity_poly.type
_entity_poly.pdbx_seq_one_letter_code
_entity_poly.pdbx_strand_id
1 'polypeptide(L)'
;MPRKRYTPEQIIQHLRTVELEQGKGLSLEKVSRKIGVTPQTLVRWRNEYGGLKVSQAKRLKELEKENTRLKRIVADQALDMAVLKDVATGNF
;
A
#
# COMPACT_ATOMS: atom_id res chain seq x y z
N MET A 1 16.15 -2.54 -15.17
CA MET A 1 14.73 -2.54 -15.54
C MET A 1 13.90 -1.95 -14.42
N PRO A 2 12.93 -1.07 -14.72
CA PRO A 2 12.04 -0.61 -13.68
C PRO A 2 11.21 -1.79 -13.16
N ARG A 3 11.08 -1.89 -11.83
CA ARG A 3 10.22 -2.88 -11.21
C ARG A 3 8.77 -2.57 -11.56
N LYS A 4 8.02 -3.58 -11.98
CA LYS A 4 6.58 -3.45 -12.12
C LYS A 4 5.96 -3.13 -10.77
N ARG A 5 5.16 -2.08 -10.74
CA ARG A 5 4.38 -1.73 -9.56
C ARG A 5 2.94 -2.16 -9.79
N TYR A 6 2.38 -2.78 -8.76
CA TYR A 6 0.99 -3.25 -8.80
C TYR A 6 0.15 -2.39 -7.87
N THR A 7 -1.04 -2.03 -8.34
CA THR A 7 -2.01 -1.35 -7.48
C THR A 7 -2.63 -2.35 -6.51
N PRO A 8 -3.16 -1.91 -5.34
CA PRO A 8 -3.87 -2.81 -4.44
C PRO A 8 -4.98 -3.61 -5.10
N GLU A 9 -5.72 -3.00 -6.02
CA GLU A 9 -6.79 -3.68 -6.79
C GLU A 9 -6.21 -4.81 -7.65
N GLN A 10 -5.09 -4.56 -8.32
CA GLN A 10 -4.42 -5.58 -9.13
C GLN A 10 -3.90 -6.72 -8.25
N ILE A 11 -3.34 -6.41 -7.10
CA ILE A 11 -2.85 -7.41 -6.15
C ILE A 11 -3.98 -8.33 -5.70
N ILE A 12 -5.14 -7.79 -5.37
CA ILE A 12 -6.29 -8.60 -4.94
C ILE A 12 -6.80 -9.46 -6.08
N GLN A 13 -6.84 -8.95 -7.30
CA GLN A 13 -7.23 -9.74 -8.48
C GLN A 13 -6.24 -10.90 -8.71
N HIS A 14 -4.94 -10.65 -8.57
CA HIS A 14 -3.93 -11.70 -8.66
C HIS A 14 -4.08 -12.75 -7.56
N LEU A 15 -4.38 -12.33 -6.33
CA LEU A 15 -4.60 -13.27 -5.23
C LEU A 15 -5.82 -14.16 -5.49
N ARG A 16 -6.88 -13.64 -6.09
CA ARG A 16 -8.03 -14.46 -6.50
C ARG A 16 -7.63 -15.47 -7.56
N THR A 17 -6.83 -15.05 -8.53
CA THR A 17 -6.29 -15.94 -9.56
C THR A 17 -5.45 -17.05 -8.92
N VAL A 18 -4.61 -16.72 -7.94
CA VAL A 18 -3.82 -17.70 -7.19
C VAL A 18 -4.72 -18.73 -6.52
N GLU A 19 -5.76 -18.31 -5.84
CA GLU A 19 -6.70 -19.23 -5.18
C GLU A 19 -7.37 -20.16 -6.18
N LEU A 20 -7.83 -19.64 -7.31
CA LEU A 20 -8.47 -20.44 -8.35
C LEU A 20 -7.49 -21.46 -8.96
N GLU A 21 -6.29 -21.04 -9.29
CA GLU A 21 -5.29 -21.91 -9.90
C GLU A 21 -4.78 -22.98 -8.93
N GLN A 22 -4.60 -22.63 -7.65
CA GLN A 22 -4.25 -23.63 -6.62
C GLN A 22 -5.38 -24.61 -6.40
N GLY A 23 -6.62 -24.17 -6.49
CA GLY A 23 -7.79 -25.05 -6.45
C GLY A 23 -7.82 -26.05 -7.60
N LYS A 24 -7.21 -25.71 -8.74
CA LYS A 24 -7.03 -26.62 -9.88
C LYS A 24 -5.82 -27.54 -9.76
N GLY A 25 -5.06 -27.42 -8.68
CA GLY A 25 -3.90 -28.26 -8.41
C GLY A 25 -2.55 -27.68 -8.83
N LEU A 26 -2.50 -26.43 -9.28
CA LEU A 26 -1.23 -25.79 -9.61
C LEU A 26 -0.48 -25.37 -8.36
N SER A 27 0.86 -25.55 -8.38
CA SER A 27 1.70 -25.10 -7.28
C SER A 27 1.83 -23.59 -7.26
N LEU A 28 2.19 -23.02 -6.09
CA LEU A 28 2.43 -21.60 -5.93
C LEU A 28 3.52 -21.11 -6.90
N GLU A 29 4.57 -21.90 -7.12
CA GLU A 29 5.65 -21.57 -8.06
C GLU A 29 5.13 -21.42 -9.49
N LYS A 30 4.30 -22.35 -9.94
CA LYS A 30 3.72 -22.30 -11.29
C LYS A 30 2.80 -21.09 -11.45
N VAL A 31 1.99 -20.80 -10.45
CA VAL A 31 1.09 -19.65 -10.48
C VAL A 31 1.89 -18.35 -10.49
N SER A 32 2.95 -18.27 -9.68
CA SER A 32 3.80 -17.07 -9.64
C SER A 32 4.46 -16.78 -10.98
N ARG A 33 4.93 -17.83 -11.67
CA ARG A 33 5.49 -17.69 -13.04
C ARG A 33 4.43 -17.20 -14.02
N LYS A 34 3.22 -17.70 -13.90
CA LYS A 34 2.10 -17.33 -14.76
C LYS A 34 1.72 -15.85 -14.61
N ILE A 35 1.76 -15.35 -13.39
CA ILE A 35 1.49 -13.94 -13.07
C ILE A 35 2.69 -13.05 -13.38
N GLY A 36 3.92 -13.59 -13.29
CA GLY A 36 5.15 -12.86 -13.55
C GLY A 36 5.77 -12.24 -12.30
N VAL A 37 5.56 -12.85 -11.14
CA VAL A 37 6.14 -12.42 -9.86
C VAL A 37 6.80 -13.60 -9.17
N THR A 38 7.55 -13.33 -8.10
CA THR A 38 8.17 -14.39 -7.30
C THR A 38 7.16 -14.99 -6.33
N PRO A 39 7.35 -16.26 -5.90
CA PRO A 39 6.49 -16.83 -4.85
C PRO A 39 6.51 -16.02 -3.55
N GLN A 40 7.65 -15.46 -3.18
CA GLN A 40 7.76 -14.60 -1.99
C GLN A 40 6.87 -13.37 -2.12
N THR A 41 6.78 -12.77 -3.30
CA THR A 41 5.89 -11.64 -3.55
C THR A 41 4.43 -12.04 -3.32
N LEU A 42 4.01 -13.22 -3.79
CA LEU A 42 2.65 -13.71 -3.57
C LEU A 42 2.35 -13.93 -2.09
N VAL A 43 3.30 -14.48 -1.34
CA VAL A 43 3.15 -14.68 0.12
C VAL A 43 3.00 -13.33 0.82
N ARG A 44 3.83 -12.36 0.46
CA ARG A 44 3.76 -11.01 1.02
C ARG A 44 2.40 -10.37 0.72
N TRP A 45 1.92 -10.46 -0.51
CA TRP A 45 0.62 -9.93 -0.90
C TRP A 45 -0.52 -10.59 -0.12
N ARG A 46 -0.45 -11.90 0.07
CA ARG A 46 -1.45 -12.64 0.86
C ARG A 46 -1.49 -12.14 2.30
N ASN A 47 -0.33 -11.88 2.90
CA ASN A 47 -0.26 -11.36 4.26
C ASN A 47 -0.80 -9.92 4.36
N GLU A 48 -0.52 -9.08 3.35
CA GLU A 48 -0.92 -7.68 3.36
C GLU A 48 -2.39 -7.46 2.93
N TYR A 49 -2.86 -8.22 1.94
CA TYR A 49 -4.15 -7.97 1.30
C TYR A 49 -5.10 -9.17 1.32
N GLY A 50 -4.70 -10.28 1.90
CA GLY A 50 -5.54 -11.49 1.94
C GLY A 50 -6.86 -11.21 2.66
N GLY A 51 -7.95 -11.64 2.04
CA GLY A 51 -9.30 -11.43 2.58
C GLY A 51 -9.92 -10.08 2.28
N LEU A 52 -9.19 -9.15 1.66
CA LEU A 52 -9.74 -7.84 1.29
C LEU A 52 -10.48 -7.91 -0.04
N LYS A 53 -11.57 -7.15 -0.14
CA LYS A 53 -12.25 -6.90 -1.41
C LYS A 53 -11.56 -5.74 -2.14
N VAL A 54 -11.73 -5.67 -3.46
CA VAL A 54 -11.15 -4.59 -4.28
C VAL A 54 -11.54 -3.21 -3.74
N SER A 55 -12.80 -3.04 -3.34
CA SER A 55 -13.29 -1.77 -2.77
C SER A 55 -12.57 -1.40 -1.47
N GLN A 56 -12.26 -2.38 -0.64
CA GLN A 56 -11.53 -2.17 0.62
C GLN A 56 -10.08 -1.79 0.36
N ALA A 57 -9.42 -2.43 -0.62
CA ALA A 57 -8.06 -2.07 -1.01
C ALA A 57 -7.97 -0.65 -1.54
N LYS A 58 -8.96 -0.25 -2.34
CA LYS A 58 -9.06 1.10 -2.88
C LYS A 58 -9.22 2.12 -1.74
N ARG A 59 -10.09 1.81 -0.79
CA ARG A 59 -10.31 2.65 0.39
C ARG A 59 -9.05 2.77 1.25
N LEU A 60 -8.33 1.67 1.44
CA LEU A 60 -7.06 1.68 2.18
C LEU A 60 -6.06 2.62 1.53
N LYS A 61 -5.92 2.56 0.20
CA LYS A 61 -5.03 3.45 -0.54
C LYS A 61 -5.42 4.92 -0.36
N GLU A 62 -6.71 5.23 -0.42
CA GLU A 62 -7.20 6.58 -0.19
C GLU A 62 -6.89 7.06 1.22
N LEU A 63 -7.08 6.20 2.22
CA LEU A 63 -6.78 6.51 3.62
C LEU A 63 -5.28 6.72 3.85
N GLU A 64 -4.42 5.96 3.21
CA GLU A 64 -2.97 6.15 3.28
C GLU A 64 -2.56 7.51 2.73
N LYS A 65 -3.11 7.90 1.59
CA LYS A 65 -2.87 9.22 0.98
C LYS A 65 -3.34 10.35 1.91
N GLU A 66 -4.55 10.21 2.45
CA GLU A 66 -5.12 11.20 3.36
C GLU A 66 -4.29 11.31 4.64
N ASN A 67 -3.84 10.19 5.18
CA ASN A 67 -3.00 10.16 6.37
C ASN A 67 -1.68 10.89 6.12
N THR A 68 -1.03 10.65 4.98
CA THR A 68 0.21 11.33 4.60
C THR A 68 -0.02 12.83 4.46
N ARG A 69 -1.12 13.24 3.83
CA ARG A 69 -1.49 14.64 3.65
C ARG A 69 -1.72 15.33 4.99
N LEU A 70 -2.47 14.70 5.89
CA LEU A 70 -2.75 15.23 7.22
C LEU A 70 -1.48 15.37 8.07
N LYS A 71 -0.60 14.39 8.01
CA LYS A 71 0.69 14.45 8.72
C LYS A 71 1.52 15.63 8.26
N ARG A 72 1.53 15.91 6.95
CA ARG A 72 2.25 17.06 6.40
C ARG A 72 1.65 18.37 6.90
N ILE A 73 0.32 18.50 6.88
CA ILE A 73 -0.37 19.70 7.36
C ILE A 73 -0.05 19.92 8.84
N VAL A 74 -0.12 18.90 9.66
CA VAL A 74 0.18 19.00 11.09
C VAL A 74 1.62 19.45 11.31
N ALA A 75 2.58 18.88 10.56
CA ALA A 75 3.98 19.24 10.67
C ALA A 75 4.20 20.71 10.27
N ASP A 76 3.58 21.19 9.19
CA ASP A 76 3.67 22.58 8.74
C ASP A 76 3.06 23.53 9.78
N GLN A 77 1.91 23.19 10.35
CA GLN A 77 1.27 23.98 11.40
C GLN A 77 2.13 24.06 12.67
N ALA A 78 2.74 22.95 13.06
CA ALA A 78 3.62 22.93 14.21
C ALA A 78 4.85 23.83 14.01
N LEU A 79 5.42 23.81 12.81
CA LEU A 79 6.54 24.70 12.44
C LEU A 79 6.11 26.15 12.47
N ASP A 80 4.97 26.49 11.88
CA ASP A 80 4.43 27.85 11.85
C ASP A 80 4.18 28.36 13.28
N MET A 81 3.62 27.54 14.14
CA MET A 81 3.41 27.89 15.54
C MET A 81 4.72 28.17 16.28
N ALA A 82 5.75 27.36 16.03
CA ALA A 82 7.06 27.57 16.63
C ALA A 82 7.67 28.90 16.18
N VAL A 83 7.58 29.23 14.89
CA VAL A 83 8.05 30.51 14.35
C VAL A 83 7.29 31.68 14.96
N LEU A 84 5.96 31.59 15.03
CA LEU A 84 5.12 32.64 15.62
C LEU A 84 5.45 32.87 17.09
N LYS A 85 5.70 31.79 17.82
CA LYS A 85 6.10 31.87 19.23
C LYS A 85 7.43 32.59 19.38
N ASP A 86 8.41 32.28 18.55
CA ASP A 86 9.72 32.93 18.58
C ASP A 86 9.60 34.42 18.27
N VAL A 87 8.81 34.79 17.29
CA VAL A 87 8.54 36.19 16.94
C VAL A 87 7.84 36.89 18.11
N ALA A 88 6.85 36.29 18.73
CA ALA A 88 6.10 36.88 19.83
C ALA A 88 6.98 37.08 21.08
N THR A 89 7.98 36.24 21.29
CA THR A 89 8.91 36.37 22.43
C THR A 89 10.15 37.19 22.11
N GLY A 90 10.31 37.65 20.87
CA GLY A 90 11.48 38.41 20.45
C GLY A 90 12.75 37.59 20.27
N ASN A 91 12.62 36.28 20.15
CA ASN A 91 13.73 35.33 20.03
C ASN A 91 14.10 35.08 18.56
N PHE A 92 14.71 36.05 17.91
CA PHE A 92 15.20 35.86 16.55
C PHE A 92 16.63 36.30 16.35
#